data_682b306696d5f998c786d560b4aa5bf7
#
_entry.id   682b306696d5f998c786d560b4aa5bf7
#
_cell.length_a   1.000
_cell.length_b   1.000
_cell.length_c   1.000
_cell.angle_alpha   90.00
_cell.angle_beta   90.00
_cell.angle_gamma   90.00
#
_symmetry.space_group_name_H-M   'P 1'
#
loop_
_entity.id
_entity.type
_entity.pdbx_description
1 polymer ?
#
loop_
_entity_poly.entity_id
_entity_poly.type
_entity_poly.pdbx_seq_one_letter_code
_entity_poly.pdbx_strand_id
1 'polypeptide(L)'
;QQKAQYQKVKKDLDEKNKTLKAKQAAIERDQEGIAASKVTLAQDRAESDALLAQLTAQNRMYTEYRNEDEKLQQQVESEIDALISGLKNADEVTTLSKKDKEHTTSKNNTAGGKAQGVYSHSDAALNMTYPVPGHYTVSAGFPNYSSGKYHGGLDFPCGVGSKVVAAQSGVVITVKRLDYSYGYYVMIYHGTDSHGRSVVTLYAHNSSIIVGTGQTVKK
;
A
#
# COMPACT_ATOMS: atom_id res chain seq x y z
N GLN A 1 -51.94 81.67 13.05
CA GLN A 1 -51.99 80.20 13.26
C GLN A 1 -51.62 79.41 11.97
N GLN A 2 -52.20 79.68 10.86
CA GLN A 2 -51.95 78.92 9.58
C GLN A 2 -50.48 79.02 9.10
N LYS A 3 -49.81 80.14 9.20
CA LYS A 3 -48.40 80.35 8.81
C LYS A 3 -47.44 79.42 9.63
N ALA A 4 -47.66 79.32 10.92
CA ALA A 4 -46.84 78.48 11.84
C ALA A 4 -47.05 76.97 11.51
N GLN A 5 -48.29 76.60 11.26
CA GLN A 5 -48.60 75.23 10.88
C GLN A 5 -47.98 74.81 9.52
N TYR A 6 -48.02 75.72 8.55
CA TYR A 6 -47.34 75.49 7.26
C TYR A 6 -45.83 75.34 7.40
N GLN A 7 -45.16 76.17 8.20
CA GLN A 7 -43.74 76.09 8.46
C GLN A 7 -43.36 74.80 9.17
N LYS A 8 -44.18 74.32 10.11
CA LYS A 8 -43.97 73.02 10.78
C LYS A 8 -44.06 71.86 9.78
N VAL A 9 -45.10 71.84 8.96
CA VAL A 9 -45.27 70.75 7.91
C VAL A 9 -44.16 70.78 6.88
N LYS A 10 -43.69 71.96 6.47
CA LYS A 10 -42.54 72.08 5.56
C LYS A 10 -41.26 71.48 6.18
N LYS A 11 -40.98 71.84 7.47
CA LYS A 11 -39.83 71.32 8.17
C LYS A 11 -39.89 69.75 8.29
N ASP A 12 -41.05 69.20 8.67
CA ASP A 12 -41.26 67.75 8.79
C ASP A 12 -41.08 67.08 7.41
N LEU A 13 -41.52 67.70 6.31
CA LEU A 13 -41.35 67.22 4.98
C LEU A 13 -39.86 67.17 4.53
N ASP A 14 -39.11 68.30 4.87
CA ASP A 14 -37.70 68.41 4.56
C ASP A 14 -36.89 67.35 5.35
N GLU A 15 -37.21 67.09 6.64
CA GLU A 15 -36.58 66.00 7.43
C GLU A 15 -36.89 64.62 6.89
N LYS A 16 -38.14 64.36 6.49
CA LYS A 16 -38.54 63.11 5.86
C LYS A 16 -37.84 62.91 4.52
N ASN A 17 -37.74 63.92 3.68
CA ASN A 17 -37.01 63.82 2.41
C ASN A 17 -35.52 63.58 2.62
N LYS A 18 -34.88 64.15 3.62
CA LYS A 18 -33.49 63.96 3.99
C LYS A 18 -33.29 62.46 4.42
N THR A 19 -34.21 61.97 5.27
CA THR A 19 -34.18 60.57 5.73
C THR A 19 -34.40 59.60 4.59
N LEU A 20 -35.30 59.90 3.66
CA LEU A 20 -35.58 59.08 2.49
C LEU A 20 -34.35 58.97 1.58
N LYS A 21 -33.69 60.09 1.28
CA LYS A 21 -32.45 60.12 0.49
C LYS A 21 -31.33 59.32 1.16
N ALA A 22 -31.19 59.41 2.49
CA ALA A 22 -30.19 58.63 3.22
C ALA A 22 -30.46 57.12 3.16
N LYS A 23 -31.74 56.70 3.27
CA LYS A 23 -32.14 55.30 3.13
C LYS A 23 -31.92 54.82 1.72
N GLN A 24 -32.21 55.63 0.71
CA GLN A 24 -31.98 55.23 -0.69
C GLN A 24 -30.50 55.01 -0.99
N ALA A 25 -29.62 55.89 -0.52
CA ALA A 25 -28.16 55.74 -0.64
C ALA A 25 -27.61 54.50 0.16
N ALA A 26 -28.27 54.12 1.27
CA ALA A 26 -27.92 52.93 2.00
C ALA A 26 -28.33 51.63 1.19
N ILE A 27 -29.53 51.63 0.64
CA ILE A 27 -30.01 50.51 -0.22
C ILE A 27 -29.11 50.33 -1.44
N GLU A 28 -28.70 51.42 -2.09
CA GLU A 28 -27.78 51.32 -3.24
C GLU A 28 -26.46 50.70 -2.85
N ARG A 29 -25.86 51.08 -1.71
CA ARG A 29 -24.62 50.47 -1.18
C ARG A 29 -24.80 49.01 -0.84
N ASP A 30 -25.93 48.65 -0.22
CA ASP A 30 -26.22 47.25 0.10
C ASP A 30 -26.38 46.40 -1.16
N GLN A 31 -27.02 46.97 -2.19
CA GLN A 31 -27.15 46.26 -3.51
C GLN A 31 -25.79 46.05 -4.18
N GLU A 32 -24.90 47.03 -4.15
CA GLU A 32 -23.52 46.89 -4.64
C GLU A 32 -22.76 45.82 -3.85
N GLY A 33 -22.88 45.79 -2.52
CA GLY A 33 -22.29 44.76 -1.66
C GLY A 33 -22.81 43.36 -1.96
N ILE A 34 -24.11 43.21 -2.17
CA ILE A 34 -24.73 41.93 -2.57
C ILE A 34 -24.23 41.47 -3.95
N ALA A 35 -24.11 42.42 -4.90
CA ALA A 35 -23.61 42.12 -6.23
C ALA A 35 -22.15 41.62 -6.18
N ALA A 36 -21.29 42.29 -5.41
CA ALA A 36 -19.90 41.86 -5.20
C ALA A 36 -19.82 40.47 -4.54
N SER A 37 -20.62 40.25 -3.47
CA SER A 37 -20.67 38.94 -2.80
C SER A 37 -21.14 37.80 -3.69
N LYS A 38 -22.08 38.09 -4.59
CA LYS A 38 -22.52 37.08 -5.59
C LYS A 38 -21.40 36.69 -6.55
N VAL A 39 -20.57 37.63 -6.98
CA VAL A 39 -19.41 37.34 -7.85
C VAL A 39 -18.40 36.49 -7.12
N THR A 40 -18.04 36.82 -5.89
CA THR A 40 -17.10 36.03 -5.07
C THR A 40 -17.64 34.61 -4.86
N LEU A 41 -18.91 34.50 -4.48
CA LEU A 41 -19.51 33.17 -4.26
C LEU A 41 -19.54 32.31 -5.53
N ALA A 42 -19.74 32.92 -6.70
CA ALA A 42 -19.68 32.22 -7.98
C ALA A 42 -18.25 31.73 -8.29
N GLN A 43 -17.24 32.51 -7.96
CA GLN A 43 -15.83 32.13 -8.10
C GLN A 43 -15.46 30.98 -7.16
N ASP A 44 -15.80 31.11 -5.87
CA ASP A 44 -15.54 30.07 -4.87
C ASP A 44 -16.20 28.73 -5.24
N ARG A 45 -17.42 28.81 -5.80
CA ARG A 45 -18.14 27.64 -6.28
C ARG A 45 -17.43 26.99 -7.47
N ALA A 46 -16.99 27.78 -8.44
CA ALA A 46 -16.28 27.27 -9.60
C ALA A 46 -14.94 26.61 -9.21
N GLU A 47 -14.22 27.18 -8.23
CA GLU A 47 -12.99 26.61 -7.69
C GLU A 47 -13.27 25.29 -6.95
N SER A 48 -14.31 25.24 -6.14
CA SER A 48 -14.74 24.04 -5.43
C SER A 48 -15.12 22.91 -6.40
N ASP A 49 -15.87 23.23 -7.47
CA ASP A 49 -16.27 22.27 -8.49
C ASP A 49 -15.04 21.73 -9.26
N ALA A 50 -14.06 22.58 -9.55
CA ALA A 50 -12.80 22.16 -10.18
C ALA A 50 -11.99 21.23 -9.26
N LEU A 51 -11.89 21.54 -7.96
CA LEU A 51 -11.21 20.71 -6.98
C LEU A 51 -11.89 19.36 -6.81
N LEU A 52 -13.22 19.31 -6.78
CA LEU A 52 -13.98 18.07 -6.72
C LEU A 52 -13.76 17.21 -7.96
N ALA A 53 -13.68 17.81 -9.15
CA ALA A 53 -13.38 17.08 -10.39
C ALA A 53 -11.96 16.47 -10.34
N GLN A 54 -10.96 17.22 -9.87
CA GLN A 54 -9.60 16.70 -9.68
C GLN A 54 -9.55 15.54 -8.68
N LEU A 55 -10.20 15.69 -7.53
CA LEU A 55 -10.25 14.64 -6.51
C LEU A 55 -10.94 13.38 -7.01
N THR A 56 -12.01 13.54 -7.78
CA THR A 56 -12.72 12.43 -8.40
C THR A 56 -11.85 11.69 -9.42
N ALA A 57 -11.09 12.42 -10.25
CA ALA A 57 -10.14 11.82 -11.18
C ALA A 57 -9.01 11.08 -10.48
N GLN A 58 -8.44 11.66 -9.41
CA GLN A 58 -7.43 10.99 -8.59
C GLN A 58 -7.97 9.71 -7.93
N ASN A 59 -9.17 9.76 -7.34
CA ASN A 59 -9.80 8.57 -6.74
C ASN A 59 -10.03 7.45 -7.75
N ARG A 60 -10.40 7.80 -8.99
CA ARG A 60 -10.53 6.82 -10.06
C ARG A 60 -9.19 6.15 -10.38
N MET A 61 -8.12 6.94 -10.56
CA MET A 61 -6.78 6.41 -10.78
C MET A 61 -6.33 5.48 -9.64
N TYR A 62 -6.51 5.90 -8.38
CA TYR A 62 -6.19 5.05 -7.22
C TYR A 62 -7.00 3.74 -7.21
N THR A 63 -8.25 3.78 -7.64
CA THR A 63 -9.09 2.58 -7.72
C THR A 63 -8.60 1.64 -8.83
N GLU A 64 -8.20 2.18 -9.97
CA GLU A 64 -7.61 1.40 -11.07
C GLU A 64 -6.29 0.75 -10.64
N TYR A 65 -5.34 1.51 -10.04
CA TYR A 65 -4.09 0.97 -9.50
C TYR A 65 -4.33 -0.12 -8.44
N ARG A 66 -5.28 0.08 -7.54
CA ARG A 66 -5.61 -0.93 -6.53
C ARG A 66 -6.14 -2.22 -7.15
N ASN A 67 -6.98 -2.12 -8.18
CA ASN A 67 -7.53 -3.31 -8.85
C ASN A 67 -6.46 -4.06 -9.65
N GLU A 68 -5.48 -3.35 -10.23
CA GLU A 68 -4.30 -3.97 -10.86
C GLU A 68 -3.42 -4.65 -9.83
N ASP A 69 -3.17 -4.02 -8.69
CA ASP A 69 -2.36 -4.57 -7.60
C ASP A 69 -3.01 -5.84 -7.01
N GLU A 70 -4.32 -5.85 -6.80
CA GLU A 70 -5.07 -7.03 -6.37
C GLU A 70 -4.97 -8.20 -7.39
N LYS A 71 -5.02 -7.91 -8.69
CA LYS A 71 -4.84 -8.95 -9.74
C LYS A 71 -3.43 -9.51 -9.73
N LEU A 72 -2.42 -8.65 -9.60
CA LEU A 72 -1.02 -9.05 -9.52
C LEU A 72 -0.73 -9.86 -8.27
N GLN A 73 -1.33 -9.49 -7.15
CA GLN A 73 -1.25 -10.26 -5.91
C GLN A 73 -1.84 -11.66 -6.09
N GLN A 74 -3.03 -11.79 -6.71
CA GLN A 74 -3.63 -13.09 -7.01
C GLN A 74 -2.78 -13.95 -7.96
N GLN A 75 -2.11 -13.32 -8.94
CA GLN A 75 -1.18 -14.04 -9.82
C GLN A 75 0.02 -14.57 -9.04
N VAL A 76 0.62 -13.75 -8.17
CA VAL A 76 1.74 -14.18 -7.32
C VAL A 76 1.31 -15.31 -6.38
N GLU A 77 0.16 -15.21 -5.74
CA GLU A 77 -0.40 -16.28 -4.89
C GLU A 77 -0.58 -17.59 -5.69
N SER A 78 -1.13 -17.49 -6.90
CA SER A 78 -1.28 -18.66 -7.79
C SER A 78 0.06 -19.28 -8.21
N GLU A 79 1.08 -18.45 -8.52
CA GLU A 79 2.44 -18.93 -8.79
C GLU A 79 3.05 -19.62 -7.56
N ILE A 80 2.82 -19.08 -6.37
CA ILE A 80 3.24 -19.66 -5.10
C ILE A 80 2.65 -21.04 -4.90
N ASP A 81 1.34 -21.17 -5.08
CA ASP A 81 0.63 -22.45 -4.92
C ASP A 81 1.09 -23.47 -5.95
N ALA A 82 1.35 -23.07 -7.19
CA ALA A 82 1.90 -23.93 -8.23
C ALA A 82 3.31 -24.43 -7.89
N LEU A 83 4.19 -23.54 -7.38
CA LEU A 83 5.54 -23.90 -6.94
C LEU A 83 5.51 -24.86 -5.75
N ILE A 84 4.66 -24.62 -4.76
CA ILE A 84 4.49 -25.49 -3.59
C ILE A 84 3.97 -26.87 -4.01
N SER A 85 3.01 -26.90 -4.93
CA SER A 85 2.46 -28.15 -5.46
C SER A 85 3.50 -28.93 -6.27
N GLY A 86 4.33 -28.22 -7.04
CA GLY A 86 5.47 -28.81 -7.77
C GLY A 86 6.52 -29.40 -6.85
N LEU A 87 6.79 -28.79 -5.70
CA LEU A 87 7.73 -29.31 -4.70
C LEU A 87 7.22 -30.58 -4.03
N LYS A 88 5.93 -30.66 -3.71
CA LYS A 88 5.31 -31.88 -3.17
C LYS A 88 5.45 -33.08 -4.14
N ASN A 89 5.31 -32.82 -5.43
CA ASN A 89 5.49 -33.87 -6.46
C ASN A 89 6.97 -34.23 -6.71
N ALA A 90 7.90 -33.29 -6.47
CA ALA A 90 9.33 -33.54 -6.58
C ALA A 90 9.87 -34.47 -5.48
N ASP A 91 9.30 -34.43 -4.28
CA ASP A 91 9.62 -35.36 -3.20
C ASP A 91 9.22 -36.82 -3.55
N GLU A 92 8.13 -37.04 -4.30
CA GLU A 92 7.75 -38.35 -4.84
C GLU A 92 8.68 -38.78 -5.97
N VAL A 93 9.17 -37.88 -6.82
CA VAL A 93 10.04 -38.19 -7.96
C VAL A 93 11.47 -38.53 -7.51
N THR A 94 11.95 -37.98 -6.41
CA THR A 94 13.31 -38.31 -5.89
C THR A 94 13.43 -39.74 -5.38
N THR A 95 12.32 -40.45 -5.13
CA THR A 95 12.34 -41.87 -4.80
C THR A 95 12.49 -42.75 -6.02
N LEU A 96 12.19 -42.28 -7.24
CA LEU A 96 12.29 -42.99 -8.49
C LEU A 96 13.62 -42.83 -9.23
N SER A 97 14.41 -41.78 -8.93
CA SER A 97 15.65 -41.45 -9.65
C SER A 97 16.94 -42.05 -9.04
N LYS A 98 16.84 -43.13 -8.29
CA LYS A 98 18.04 -43.87 -7.82
C LYS A 98 18.64 -44.81 -8.86
N LYS A 99 18.21 -44.77 -10.11
CA LYS A 99 18.60 -45.76 -11.11
C LYS A 99 19.50 -45.29 -12.26
N ASP A 100 19.78 -44.00 -12.39
CA ASP A 100 20.68 -43.50 -13.45
C ASP A 100 21.81 -42.65 -12.88
N LYS A 101 22.86 -43.34 -12.43
CA LYS A 101 24.20 -42.75 -12.31
C LYS A 101 24.96 -43.11 -13.58
N GLU A 102 25.25 -42.11 -14.41
CA GLU A 102 26.57 -41.95 -15.03
C GLU A 102 26.61 -40.67 -15.91
N HIS A 103 27.73 -39.98 -15.74
CA HIS A 103 28.31 -38.92 -16.59
C HIS A 103 27.71 -37.52 -16.52
N THR A 104 28.32 -36.54 -15.85
CA THR A 104 29.44 -35.73 -16.37
C THR A 104 29.99 -34.80 -15.28
N THR A 105 31.30 -34.85 -15.17
CA THR A 105 32.14 -33.91 -14.41
C THR A 105 32.11 -32.51 -15.05
N SER A 106 31.68 -31.51 -14.34
CA SER A 106 32.14 -30.15 -14.57
C SER A 106 32.39 -29.48 -13.23
N LYS A 107 33.65 -29.12 -13.05
CA LYS A 107 34.16 -28.39 -11.88
C LYS A 107 33.68 -26.91 -11.96
N ASN A 108 32.85 -26.49 -11.05
CA ASN A 108 32.83 -25.12 -10.58
C ASN A 108 32.47 -25.11 -9.10
N ASN A 109 33.43 -24.62 -8.32
CA ASN A 109 33.33 -24.41 -6.88
C ASN A 109 32.20 -23.45 -6.57
N THR A 110 31.12 -23.98 -6.00
CA THR A 110 30.24 -23.24 -5.11
C THR A 110 29.80 -24.22 -4.03
N ALA A 111 29.95 -23.82 -2.76
CA ALA A 111 29.65 -24.64 -1.61
C ALA A 111 28.18 -25.10 -1.62
N GLY A 112 27.91 -26.16 -2.35
CA GLY A 112 26.63 -26.84 -2.42
C GLY A 112 26.55 -27.81 -1.25
N GLY A 113 26.05 -27.36 -0.12
CA GLY A 113 25.54 -28.28 0.91
C GLY A 113 24.34 -29.02 0.30
N LYS A 114 24.37 -30.34 0.35
CA LYS A 114 23.33 -31.24 -0.16
C LYS A 114 21.96 -30.78 0.39
N ALA A 115 21.04 -30.40 -0.48
CA ALA A 115 19.68 -29.98 -0.14
C ALA A 115 18.85 -31.03 0.62
N GLN A 116 19.37 -32.24 0.73
CA GLN A 116 18.69 -33.43 1.24
C GLN A 116 18.36 -33.40 2.75
N GLY A 117 18.90 -32.47 3.50
CA GLY A 117 18.62 -32.30 4.95
C GLY A 117 17.59 -31.23 5.31
N VAL A 118 17.21 -30.41 4.33
CA VAL A 118 16.34 -29.24 4.58
C VAL A 118 14.86 -29.61 4.45
N TYR A 119 14.56 -30.67 3.72
CA TYR A 119 13.17 -31.11 3.46
C TYR A 119 12.66 -32.16 4.43
N SER A 120 13.51 -32.69 5.32
CA SER A 120 13.08 -33.69 6.30
C SER A 120 12.31 -32.98 7.42
N HIS A 121 11.06 -33.35 7.56
CA HIS A 121 10.14 -33.22 8.71
C HIS A 121 10.73 -32.41 9.86
N SER A 122 10.61 -31.13 9.85
CA SER A 122 10.98 -30.33 11.00
C SER A 122 9.80 -29.48 11.40
N ASP A 123 9.65 -29.28 12.68
CA ASP A 123 8.86 -28.21 13.27
C ASP A 123 9.40 -26.84 12.80
N ALA A 124 9.62 -26.68 11.50
CA ALA A 124 10.26 -25.53 10.87
C ALA A 124 9.53 -24.22 11.22
N ALA A 125 8.24 -24.32 11.51
CA ALA A 125 7.41 -23.20 11.92
C ALA A 125 7.70 -22.69 13.35
N LEU A 126 8.38 -23.49 14.19
CA LEU A 126 8.44 -23.21 15.63
C LEU A 126 9.70 -22.50 16.10
N ASN A 127 10.70 -22.29 15.26
CA ASN A 127 11.95 -21.66 15.66
C ASN A 127 12.42 -20.56 14.70
N MET A 128 11.51 -19.73 14.27
CA MET A 128 11.83 -18.59 13.38
C MET A 128 12.52 -17.46 14.16
N THR A 129 13.51 -16.81 13.54
CA THR A 129 14.12 -15.58 14.02
C THR A 129 13.53 -14.35 13.34
N TYR A 130 13.76 -13.18 13.90
CA TYR A 130 13.40 -11.93 13.25
C TYR A 130 14.18 -11.75 11.94
N PRO A 131 13.48 -11.42 10.84
CA PRO A 131 14.10 -11.34 9.52
C PRO A 131 14.99 -10.10 9.34
N VAL A 132 14.86 -9.08 10.19
CA VAL A 132 15.67 -7.84 10.14
C VAL A 132 16.38 -7.65 11.47
N PRO A 133 17.63 -8.15 11.59
CA PRO A 133 18.39 -8.05 12.85
C PRO A 133 18.56 -6.59 13.30
N GLY A 134 18.26 -6.34 14.57
CA GLY A 134 18.30 -4.99 15.14
C GLY A 134 17.02 -4.16 14.98
N HIS A 135 16.04 -4.62 14.19
CA HIS A 135 14.78 -3.94 13.97
C HIS A 135 13.62 -4.87 14.39
N TYR A 136 13.29 -4.84 15.66
CA TYR A 136 12.30 -5.76 16.27
C TYR A 136 10.91 -5.15 16.42
N THR A 137 10.72 -3.90 15.95
CA THR A 137 9.41 -3.24 15.94
C THR A 137 8.60 -3.71 14.76
N VAL A 138 7.32 -3.99 14.97
CA VAL A 138 6.33 -4.24 13.91
C VAL A 138 5.47 -3.00 13.77
N SER A 139 5.47 -2.36 12.61
CA SER A 139 4.67 -1.15 12.33
C SER A 139 3.27 -1.49 11.83
N ALA A 140 3.12 -2.61 11.15
CA ALA A 140 1.81 -3.16 10.76
C ALA A 140 1.83 -4.68 10.87
N GLY A 141 0.74 -5.23 11.41
CA GLY A 141 0.58 -6.65 11.70
C GLY A 141 -0.44 -7.33 10.81
N PHE A 142 -0.51 -8.66 10.90
CA PHE A 142 -1.53 -9.49 10.29
C PHE A 142 -2.76 -9.53 11.20
N PRO A 143 -4.00 -9.66 10.69
CA PRO A 143 -4.36 -9.70 9.26
C PRO A 143 -4.75 -8.34 8.67
N ASN A 144 -4.64 -7.26 9.41
CA ASN A 144 -5.10 -5.95 8.96
C ASN A 144 -4.15 -4.84 9.37
N TYR A 145 -4.04 -3.82 8.51
CA TYR A 145 -3.52 -2.51 8.89
C TYR A 145 -4.43 -1.82 9.92
N SER A 146 -3.93 -0.83 10.62
CA SER A 146 -4.73 0.03 11.51
C SER A 146 -5.91 0.72 10.81
N SER A 147 -5.84 0.87 9.50
CA SER A 147 -6.92 1.38 8.64
C SER A 147 -8.06 0.37 8.39
N GLY A 148 -7.94 -0.87 8.88
CA GLY A 148 -8.88 -1.97 8.63
C GLY A 148 -8.70 -2.68 7.29
N LYS A 149 -7.77 -2.27 6.44
CA LYS A 149 -7.44 -3.00 5.20
C LYS A 149 -6.70 -4.28 5.52
N TYR A 150 -6.95 -5.33 4.72
CA TYR A 150 -6.22 -6.59 4.82
C TYR A 150 -4.72 -6.37 4.66
N HIS A 151 -3.94 -7.04 5.51
CA HIS A 151 -2.48 -7.08 5.47
C HIS A 151 -2.00 -8.51 5.61
N GLY A 152 -1.45 -9.07 4.53
CA GLY A 152 -1.01 -10.46 4.45
C GLY A 152 0.32 -10.77 5.13
N GLY A 153 0.90 -9.84 5.91
CA GLY A 153 2.22 -9.99 6.48
C GLY A 153 2.46 -9.19 7.75
N LEU A 154 3.75 -9.03 8.07
CA LEU A 154 4.26 -8.18 9.15
C LEU A 154 5.23 -7.18 8.56
N ASP A 155 5.05 -5.90 8.86
CA ASP A 155 5.96 -4.84 8.43
C ASP A 155 7.01 -4.54 9.50
N PHE A 156 8.29 -4.72 9.13
CA PHE A 156 9.45 -4.38 9.95
C PHE A 156 10.08 -3.09 9.42
N PRO A 157 9.83 -1.93 10.03
CA PRO A 157 10.38 -0.67 9.56
C PRO A 157 11.90 -0.63 9.75
N CYS A 158 12.61 -0.41 8.65
CA CYS A 158 14.06 -0.29 8.65
C CYS A 158 14.54 0.62 7.52
N GLY A 159 15.75 1.15 7.63
CA GLY A 159 16.34 1.97 6.57
C GLY A 159 16.76 1.14 5.34
N VAL A 160 16.82 1.79 4.18
CA VAL A 160 17.35 1.16 2.95
C VAL A 160 18.77 0.66 3.19
N GLY A 161 19.06 -0.57 2.76
CA GLY A 161 20.34 -1.24 2.99
C GLY A 161 20.42 -2.03 4.30
N SER A 162 19.38 -2.04 5.13
CA SER A 162 19.31 -2.93 6.28
C SER A 162 19.39 -4.39 5.85
N LYS A 163 20.10 -5.19 6.64
CA LYS A 163 20.27 -6.62 6.37
C LYS A 163 18.97 -7.38 6.60
N VAL A 164 18.55 -8.16 5.60
CA VAL A 164 17.44 -9.11 5.71
C VAL A 164 18.03 -10.52 5.72
N VAL A 165 17.61 -11.35 6.66
CA VAL A 165 18.08 -12.74 6.84
C VAL A 165 16.92 -13.71 6.76
N ALA A 166 17.21 -14.96 6.42
CA ALA A 166 16.22 -16.03 6.45
C ALA A 166 15.76 -16.26 7.91
N ALA A 167 14.45 -16.17 8.14
CA ALA A 167 13.89 -16.43 9.48
C ALA A 167 14.11 -17.87 9.94
N GLN A 168 14.26 -18.81 9.00
CA GLN A 168 14.58 -20.20 9.23
C GLN A 168 15.42 -20.73 8.06
N SER A 169 16.20 -21.78 8.26
CA SER A 169 16.94 -22.46 7.20
C SER A 169 15.99 -23.03 6.16
N GLY A 170 16.38 -22.99 4.89
CA GLY A 170 15.51 -23.46 3.81
C GLY A 170 16.15 -23.35 2.43
N VAL A 171 15.35 -23.53 1.41
CA VAL A 171 15.75 -23.38 0.01
C VAL A 171 14.99 -22.23 -0.63
N VAL A 172 15.72 -21.36 -1.31
CA VAL A 172 15.14 -20.28 -2.09
C VAL A 172 14.38 -20.84 -3.27
N ILE A 173 13.06 -20.70 -3.28
CA ILE A 173 12.19 -21.20 -4.35
C ILE A 173 11.86 -20.15 -5.40
N THR A 174 11.91 -18.86 -5.01
CA THR A 174 11.60 -17.76 -5.93
C THR A 174 12.47 -16.55 -5.62
N VAL A 175 12.95 -15.90 -6.69
CA VAL A 175 13.58 -14.57 -6.66
C VAL A 175 12.96 -13.75 -7.78
N LYS A 176 12.28 -12.66 -7.42
CA LYS A 176 11.67 -11.71 -8.37
C LYS A 176 12.15 -10.29 -8.11
N ARG A 177 12.22 -9.50 -9.17
CA ARG A 177 12.57 -8.08 -9.13
C ARG A 177 11.50 -7.32 -9.89
N LEU A 178 10.44 -6.94 -9.16
CA LEU A 178 9.32 -6.19 -9.68
C LEU A 178 9.47 -4.72 -9.30
N ASP A 179 8.87 -3.84 -10.06
CA ASP A 179 8.75 -2.40 -9.77
C ASP A 179 7.38 -2.02 -9.17
N TYR A 180 6.56 -3.02 -8.87
CA TYR A 180 5.23 -2.91 -8.30
C TYR A 180 5.00 -3.97 -7.21
N SER A 181 3.87 -3.90 -6.48
CA SER A 181 3.42 -4.86 -5.45
C SER A 181 4.52 -5.18 -4.43
N TYR A 182 4.99 -6.42 -4.35
CA TYR A 182 6.04 -6.86 -3.42
C TYR A 182 7.45 -6.33 -3.75
N GLY A 183 7.63 -5.61 -4.85
CA GLY A 183 8.93 -5.10 -5.27
C GLY A 183 9.94 -6.23 -5.50
N TYR A 184 11.16 -6.05 -5.02
CA TYR A 184 12.16 -7.12 -5.01
C TYR A 184 11.87 -8.07 -3.85
N TYR A 185 11.56 -9.33 -4.17
CA TYR A 185 11.24 -10.31 -3.13
C TYR A 185 11.91 -11.67 -3.32
N VAL A 186 12.05 -12.35 -2.20
CA VAL A 186 12.59 -13.71 -2.10
C VAL A 186 11.58 -14.56 -1.36
N MET A 187 11.37 -15.81 -1.85
CA MET A 187 10.62 -16.82 -1.12
C MET A 187 11.53 -17.98 -0.75
N ILE A 188 11.37 -18.44 0.49
CA ILE A 188 12.16 -19.55 1.03
C ILE A 188 11.20 -20.64 1.52
N TYR A 189 11.37 -21.84 1.00
CA TYR A 189 10.70 -23.05 1.47
C TYR A 189 11.50 -23.67 2.61
N HIS A 190 10.83 -23.95 3.73
CA HIS A 190 11.43 -24.45 4.96
C HIS A 190 11.10 -25.94 5.24
N GLY A 191 10.41 -26.62 4.33
CA GLY A 191 9.88 -27.96 4.56
C GLY A 191 8.41 -27.94 4.97
N THR A 192 7.97 -29.00 5.62
CA THR A 192 6.60 -29.17 6.10
C THR A 192 6.53 -29.13 7.61
N ASP A 193 5.43 -28.59 8.15
CA ASP A 193 5.13 -28.64 9.58
C ASP A 193 4.66 -30.05 10.04
N SER A 194 4.40 -30.19 11.33
CA SER A 194 3.92 -31.44 11.94
C SER A 194 2.55 -31.91 11.40
N HIS A 195 1.81 -31.03 10.69
CA HIS A 195 0.54 -31.35 10.05
C HIS A 195 0.67 -31.62 8.54
N GLY A 196 1.90 -31.72 8.02
CA GLY A 196 2.18 -31.92 6.61
C GLY A 196 1.94 -30.68 5.72
N ARG A 197 1.79 -29.46 6.31
CA ARG A 197 1.59 -28.21 5.57
C ARG A 197 2.95 -27.63 5.19
N SER A 198 3.09 -27.20 3.92
CA SER A 198 4.28 -26.50 3.46
C SER A 198 4.47 -25.18 4.19
N VAL A 199 5.69 -24.91 4.63
CA VAL A 199 6.08 -23.66 5.31
C VAL A 199 6.95 -22.83 4.39
N VAL A 200 6.48 -21.66 4.02
CA VAL A 200 7.17 -20.72 3.14
C VAL A 200 7.20 -19.34 3.80
N THR A 201 8.33 -18.64 3.68
CA THR A 201 8.43 -17.22 4.04
C THR A 201 8.70 -16.40 2.80
N LEU A 202 8.08 -15.21 2.73
CA LEU A 202 8.29 -14.22 1.68
C LEU A 202 8.90 -12.95 2.30
N TYR A 203 9.97 -12.47 1.70
CA TYR A 203 10.69 -11.25 2.10
C TYR A 203 10.56 -10.23 0.98
N ALA A 204 9.72 -9.25 1.17
CA ALA A 204 9.38 -8.22 0.18
C ALA A 204 10.16 -6.92 0.36
N HIS A 205 10.01 -6.02 -0.63
CA HIS A 205 10.53 -4.64 -0.61
C HIS A 205 12.03 -4.53 -0.38
N ASN A 206 12.79 -5.52 -0.87
CA ASN A 206 14.26 -5.47 -0.78
C ASN A 206 14.83 -4.43 -1.76
N SER A 207 15.87 -3.72 -1.33
CA SER A 207 16.64 -2.83 -2.21
C SER A 207 17.62 -3.60 -3.12
N SER A 208 18.05 -4.79 -2.67
CA SER A 208 18.91 -5.71 -3.44
C SER A 208 18.74 -7.13 -2.96
N ILE A 209 19.00 -8.11 -3.84
CA ILE A 209 18.92 -9.54 -3.55
C ILE A 209 20.25 -10.18 -3.91
N ILE A 210 20.85 -10.89 -2.95
CA ILE A 210 22.18 -11.55 -3.07
C ILE A 210 22.08 -13.08 -3.18
N VAL A 211 20.88 -13.65 -3.14
CA VAL A 211 20.63 -15.07 -3.25
C VAL A 211 19.95 -15.41 -4.58
N GLY A 212 20.06 -16.66 -5.01
CA GLY A 212 19.43 -17.18 -6.23
C GLY A 212 18.45 -18.32 -5.95
N THR A 213 17.53 -18.55 -6.88
CA THR A 213 16.62 -19.71 -6.84
C THR A 213 17.40 -21.03 -6.80
N GLY A 214 16.98 -21.97 -5.96
CA GLY A 214 17.66 -23.22 -5.70
C GLY A 214 18.76 -23.15 -4.64
N GLN A 215 19.11 -21.97 -4.15
CA GLN A 215 20.14 -21.81 -3.14
C GLN A 215 19.63 -22.21 -1.76
N THR A 216 20.41 -23.03 -1.05
CA THR A 216 20.17 -23.33 0.37
C THR A 216 20.67 -22.15 1.21
N VAL A 217 19.85 -21.70 2.14
CA VAL A 217 20.17 -20.66 3.11
C VAL A 217 20.05 -21.19 4.53
N LYS A 218 20.88 -20.65 5.41
CA LYS A 218 20.81 -20.93 6.85
C LYS A 218 20.12 -19.78 7.56
N LYS A 219 19.45 -20.12 8.66
CA LYS A 219 18.94 -19.16 9.64
C LYS A 219 20.05 -18.27 10.17
#